data_2a53df55da18eb272ee3b2c276a02513
#
_entry.id   2a53df55da18eb272ee3b2c276a02513
#
_cell.length_a   1.000
_cell.length_b   1.000
_cell.length_c   1.000
_cell.angle_alpha   90.00
_cell.angle_beta   90.00
_cell.angle_gamma   90.00
#
_symmetry.space_group_name_H-M   'P 1'
#
loop_
_entity.id
_entity.type
_entity.pdbx_description
1 polymer ?
#
loop_
_entity_poly.entity_id
_entity_poly.type
_entity_poly.pdbx_seq_one_letter_code
_entity_poly.pdbx_strand_id
1 'polypeptide(L)'
;MKADWEGSSDKYARMIASWLEKLGLVEKMPKMVTVSTAGKEYNETIGQAYVITANGITALRKAEGKSKHKRIAKNVCWEMLSTKGKDREYLRTRRAFILKYLSENKNSVSVMDIINYLKTVNLTENERTVSDDIKGLQNIGINIIDKDNRFLFDDMINDFVIPLPQLLAKSDLIETKEYIREKLLNLSHEYLALIDLAYDSKQNRLFEMKTLDLLTEECDYQGLHLGGSRKPDGIIYTSENKCKYGVIIDTKAYSKGYNLPISQADEMERYIGENQTRNEKVNPNKWWDNFADEINEFYFMFVSGHFIGNFKAQIERISRNKSVNGTAVAVTNLILLAEAYKAGRFTHKTIKNEMFNNSEFIL
;
A
#
# COMPACT_ATOMS: atom_id res chain seq x y z
N MET A 1 23.75 8.89 10.47
CA MET A 1 22.74 8.23 11.29
C MET A 1 22.08 9.21 12.26
N LYS A 2 21.60 10.37 11.80
CA LYS A 2 20.90 11.39 12.62
C LYS A 2 19.58 11.89 12.02
N ALA A 3 19.24 11.52 10.79
CA ALA A 3 18.14 12.14 10.06
C ALA A 3 16.78 11.46 10.20
N ASP A 4 16.71 10.19 10.61
CA ASP A 4 15.46 9.42 10.53
C ASP A 4 14.59 9.48 11.79
N TRP A 5 15.14 9.85 12.91
CA TRP A 5 14.41 9.88 14.20
C TRP A 5 13.60 11.17 14.38
N GLU A 6 14.13 12.30 14.01
CA GLU A 6 13.48 13.62 14.14
C GLU A 6 12.39 13.82 13.07
N GLY A 7 12.57 13.26 11.86
CA GLY A 7 11.62 13.44 10.76
C GLY A 7 10.29 12.71 10.90
N SER A 8 10.21 11.58 11.61
CA SER A 8 8.97 10.81 11.72
C SER A 8 8.03 11.33 12.80
N SER A 9 8.54 11.71 13.98
CA SER A 9 7.72 12.23 15.08
C SER A 9 7.09 13.58 14.74
N ASP A 10 7.83 14.48 14.10
CA ASP A 10 7.33 15.76 13.62
C ASP A 10 6.27 15.61 12.53
N LYS A 11 6.43 14.63 11.64
CA LYS A 11 5.42 14.32 10.62
C LYS A 11 4.10 13.86 11.24
N TYR A 12 4.15 12.98 12.24
CA TYR A 12 2.95 12.51 12.94
C TYR A 12 2.31 13.61 13.77
N ALA A 13 3.09 14.43 14.46
CA ALA A 13 2.60 15.57 15.23
C ALA A 13 1.85 16.56 14.33
N ARG A 14 2.42 16.92 13.18
CA ARG A 14 1.76 17.80 12.19
C ARG A 14 0.49 17.19 11.62
N MET A 15 0.47 15.89 11.37
CA MET A 15 -0.72 15.18 10.88
C MET A 15 -1.85 15.23 11.93
N ILE A 16 -1.54 14.91 13.18
CA ILE A 16 -2.52 14.95 14.29
C ILE A 16 -3.01 16.37 14.50
N ALA A 17 -2.12 17.36 14.53
CA ALA A 17 -2.49 18.77 14.68
C ALA A 17 -3.43 19.23 13.55
N SER A 18 -3.16 18.83 12.30
CA SER A 18 -4.04 19.11 11.17
C SER A 18 -5.43 18.48 11.31
N TRP A 19 -5.53 17.26 11.85
CA TRP A 19 -6.82 16.63 12.12
C TRP A 19 -7.59 17.35 13.22
N LEU A 20 -6.91 17.71 14.31
CA LEU A 20 -7.52 18.45 15.40
C LEU A 20 -8.01 19.84 14.96
N GLU A 21 -7.27 20.51 14.06
CA GLU A 21 -7.68 21.77 13.45
C GLU A 21 -8.93 21.59 12.57
N LYS A 22 -8.97 20.56 11.73
CA LYS A 22 -10.15 20.22 10.90
C LYS A 22 -11.39 19.90 11.73
N LEU A 23 -11.19 19.30 12.89
CA LEU A 23 -12.26 19.02 13.85
C LEU A 23 -12.66 20.27 14.69
N GLY A 24 -11.99 21.39 14.48
CA GLY A 24 -12.23 22.62 15.26
C GLY A 24 -11.85 22.50 16.74
N LEU A 25 -11.00 21.55 17.11
CA LEU A 25 -10.56 21.31 18.48
C LEU A 25 -9.33 22.14 18.86
N VAL A 26 -8.55 22.50 17.87
CA VAL A 26 -7.42 23.45 17.98
C VAL A 26 -7.48 24.45 16.83
N GLU A 27 -6.85 25.61 17.03
CA GLU A 27 -6.62 26.59 15.98
C GLU A 27 -5.14 26.88 15.84
N LYS A 28 -4.70 27.16 14.62
CA LYS A 28 -3.30 27.52 14.36
C LYS A 28 -3.09 28.97 14.78
N MET A 29 -2.17 29.16 15.72
CA MET A 29 -1.83 30.50 16.26
C MET A 29 -0.32 30.64 16.32
N PRO A 30 0.30 31.37 15.36
CA PRO A 30 1.74 31.64 15.42
C PRO A 30 2.12 32.28 16.76
N LYS A 31 3.17 31.78 17.39
CA LYS A 31 3.65 32.25 18.66
C LYS A 31 5.06 32.83 18.53
N MET A 32 5.24 34.05 18.99
CA MET A 32 6.57 34.63 19.12
C MET A 32 7.22 34.11 20.42
N VAL A 33 8.43 33.60 20.31
CA VAL A 33 9.22 33.08 21.42
C VAL A 33 10.58 33.76 21.40
N THR A 34 11.07 34.12 22.60
CA THR A 34 12.44 34.62 22.76
C THR A 34 13.37 33.42 23.00
N VAL A 35 14.33 33.24 22.13
CA VAL A 35 15.34 32.19 22.21
C VAL A 35 16.66 32.85 22.62
N SER A 36 17.25 32.36 23.71
CA SER A 36 18.58 32.78 24.15
C SER A 36 19.64 31.80 23.69
N THR A 37 20.57 32.27 22.87
CA THR A 37 21.72 31.44 22.38
C THR A 37 23.00 32.25 22.54
N ALA A 38 23.99 31.69 23.21
CA ALA A 38 25.29 32.30 23.44
C ALA A 38 25.22 33.73 24.09
N GLY A 39 24.26 33.93 25.00
CA GLY A 39 24.09 35.20 25.72
C GLY A 39 23.42 36.32 24.92
N LYS A 40 22.87 36.00 23.74
CA LYS A 40 22.04 36.91 22.95
C LYS A 40 20.61 36.40 22.86
N GLU A 41 19.66 37.31 23.00
CA GLU A 41 18.23 37.02 22.85
C GLU A 41 17.78 37.34 21.42
N TYR A 42 17.03 36.41 20.84
CA TYR A 42 16.43 36.54 19.52
C TYR A 42 14.93 36.22 19.62
N ASN A 43 14.11 37.05 18.97
CA ASN A 43 12.68 36.78 18.85
C ASN A 43 12.43 35.97 17.56
N GLU A 44 11.96 34.74 17.70
CA GLU A 44 11.57 33.89 16.59
C GLU A 44 10.07 33.59 16.62
N THR A 45 9.47 33.47 15.44
CA THR A 45 8.05 33.14 15.32
C THR A 45 7.91 31.66 15.03
N ILE A 46 7.31 30.92 15.96
CA ILE A 46 6.90 29.51 15.72
C ILE A 46 5.60 29.52 14.93
N GLY A 47 5.72 29.34 13.62
CA GLY A 47 4.58 29.38 12.68
C GLY A 47 3.63 28.18 12.80
N GLN A 48 4.00 27.10 13.50
CA GLN A 48 3.19 25.88 13.69
C GLN A 48 2.78 25.68 15.16
N ALA A 49 2.53 26.76 15.89
CA ALA A 49 1.91 26.68 17.21
C ALA A 49 0.38 26.54 17.08
N TYR A 50 -0.22 25.79 17.99
CA TYR A 50 -1.67 25.56 18.06
C TYR A 50 -2.18 25.88 19.45
N VAL A 51 -3.40 26.42 19.51
CA VAL A 51 -4.11 26.70 20.75
C VAL A 51 -5.40 25.88 20.78
N ILE A 52 -5.72 25.30 21.94
CA ILE A 52 -6.96 24.55 22.11
C ILE A 52 -8.17 25.49 22.09
N THR A 53 -9.19 25.14 21.31
CA THR A 53 -10.44 25.91 21.23
C THR A 53 -11.40 25.57 22.39
N ALA A 54 -12.48 26.33 22.54
CA ALA A 54 -13.55 26.01 23.48
C ALA A 54 -14.16 24.62 23.21
N ASN A 55 -14.32 24.25 21.92
CA ASN A 55 -14.76 22.90 21.52
C ASN A 55 -13.73 21.85 21.91
N GLY A 56 -12.44 22.14 21.75
CA GLY A 56 -11.36 21.26 22.16
C GLY A 56 -11.34 21.01 23.67
N ILE A 57 -11.51 22.08 24.48
CA ILE A 57 -11.63 21.97 25.94
C ILE A 57 -12.84 21.10 26.32
N THR A 58 -13.96 21.28 25.62
CA THR A 58 -15.17 20.50 25.87
C THR A 58 -14.94 19.03 25.52
N ALA A 59 -14.31 18.74 24.39
CA ALA A 59 -13.97 17.37 23.98
C ALA A 59 -13.01 16.70 24.97
N LEU A 60 -11.98 17.43 25.43
CA LEU A 60 -11.03 16.94 26.44
C LEU A 60 -11.73 16.57 27.75
N ARG A 61 -12.59 17.45 28.27
CA ARG A 61 -13.37 17.20 29.49
C ARG A 61 -14.27 15.97 29.36
N LYS A 62 -14.85 15.77 28.18
CA LYS A 62 -15.65 14.57 27.89
C LYS A 62 -14.77 13.31 27.91
N ALA A 63 -13.60 13.33 27.25
CA ALA A 63 -12.66 12.22 27.22
C ALA A 63 -12.13 11.85 28.59
N GLU A 64 -11.95 12.83 29.50
CA GLU A 64 -11.56 12.64 30.90
C GLU A 64 -12.69 12.11 31.81
N GLY A 65 -13.85 11.77 31.25
CA GLY A 65 -14.99 11.29 32.05
C GLY A 65 -15.71 12.36 32.86
N LYS A 66 -15.38 13.65 32.68
CA LYS A 66 -15.99 14.78 33.37
C LYS A 66 -17.32 15.23 32.75
N SER A 67 -17.87 14.46 31.82
CA SER A 67 -19.15 14.71 31.17
C SER A 67 -20.28 13.93 31.81
N LYS A 68 -21.44 14.55 31.94
CA LYS A 68 -22.69 13.88 32.41
C LYS A 68 -23.27 12.90 31.39
N HIS A 69 -22.81 12.90 30.13
CA HIS A 69 -23.31 12.04 29.08
C HIS A 69 -22.58 10.71 29.05
N LYS A 70 -23.31 9.61 29.09
CA LYS A 70 -22.77 8.24 29.05
C LYS A 70 -22.17 7.83 27.69
N ARG A 71 -22.68 8.37 26.58
CA ARG A 71 -22.15 8.15 25.22
C ARG A 71 -21.58 9.46 24.70
N ILE A 72 -20.36 9.39 24.20
CA ILE A 72 -19.62 10.54 23.66
C ILE A 72 -19.43 10.28 22.17
N ALA A 73 -19.87 11.24 21.34
CA ALA A 73 -19.61 11.17 19.91
C ALA A 73 -18.11 11.20 19.64
N LYS A 74 -17.62 10.24 18.87
CA LYS A 74 -16.24 10.22 18.38
C LYS A 74 -16.07 11.27 17.30
N ASN A 75 -15.01 12.03 17.39
CA ASN A 75 -14.69 13.04 16.41
C ASN A 75 -14.02 12.37 15.20
N VAL A 76 -14.70 12.41 14.07
CA VAL A 76 -14.21 11.88 12.80
C VAL A 76 -14.18 12.99 11.76
N CYS A 77 -13.13 13.02 10.95
CA CYS A 77 -13.07 13.87 9.76
C CYS A 77 -12.62 13.02 8.56
N TRP A 78 -12.95 13.46 7.35
CA TRP A 78 -12.64 12.74 6.12
C TRP A 78 -11.14 12.41 5.98
N GLU A 79 -10.27 13.32 6.41
CA GLU A 79 -8.81 13.15 6.32
C GLU A 79 -8.26 12.00 7.18
N MET A 80 -8.99 11.59 8.22
CA MET A 80 -8.61 10.48 9.10
C MET A 80 -8.87 9.10 8.48
N LEU A 81 -9.76 9.02 7.48
CA LEU A 81 -10.25 7.76 6.92
C LEU A 81 -9.31 7.13 5.89
N SER A 82 -8.13 7.67 5.71
CA SER A 82 -7.16 7.23 4.70
C SER A 82 -6.27 6.10 5.20
N THR A 83 -5.88 5.27 4.24
CA THR A 83 -4.73 4.37 4.36
C THR A 83 -3.49 4.96 3.68
N LYS A 84 -2.43 4.16 3.59
CA LYS A 84 -1.21 4.49 2.85
C LYS A 84 -1.47 4.44 1.34
N GLY A 85 -0.77 5.27 0.56
CA GLY A 85 -0.80 5.21 -0.91
C GLY A 85 -1.22 6.51 -1.59
N LYS A 86 -1.14 6.54 -2.92
CA LYS A 86 -1.50 7.71 -3.75
C LYS A 86 -3.00 7.87 -3.94
N ASP A 87 -3.74 6.79 -3.89
CA ASP A 87 -5.19 6.76 -4.08
C ASP A 87 -5.97 7.22 -2.83
N ARG A 88 -5.33 8.04 -2.01
CA ARG A 88 -5.84 8.45 -0.70
C ARG A 88 -7.21 9.09 -0.75
N GLU A 89 -7.48 9.92 -1.75
CA GLU A 89 -8.76 10.62 -1.88
C GLU A 89 -9.89 9.64 -2.17
N TYR A 90 -9.66 8.72 -3.10
CA TYR A 90 -10.64 7.69 -3.42
C TYR A 90 -10.92 6.78 -2.20
N LEU A 91 -9.88 6.28 -1.56
CA LEU A 91 -10.00 5.40 -0.38
C LEU A 91 -10.70 6.11 0.80
N ARG A 92 -10.37 7.37 1.05
CA ARG A 92 -11.03 8.19 2.07
C ARG A 92 -12.50 8.40 1.77
N THR A 93 -12.81 8.74 0.53
CA THR A 93 -14.17 9.00 0.08
C THR A 93 -15.01 7.72 0.20
N ARG A 94 -14.49 6.58 -0.24
CA ARG A 94 -15.16 5.30 -0.08
C ARG A 94 -15.44 4.96 1.38
N ARG A 95 -14.43 5.01 2.24
CA ARG A 95 -14.59 4.77 3.69
C ARG A 95 -15.55 5.75 4.34
N ALA A 96 -15.52 7.00 3.94
CA ALA A 96 -16.44 8.02 4.41
C ALA A 96 -17.90 7.68 4.07
N PHE A 97 -18.18 7.25 2.85
CA PHE A 97 -19.52 6.81 2.45
C PHE A 97 -19.94 5.53 3.17
N ILE A 98 -19.05 4.55 3.33
CA ILE A 98 -19.35 3.35 4.14
C ILE A 98 -19.72 3.73 5.57
N LEU A 99 -18.90 4.56 6.22
CA LEU A 99 -19.14 5.00 7.59
C LEU A 99 -20.45 5.81 7.71
N LYS A 100 -20.72 6.70 6.77
CA LYS A 100 -21.97 7.47 6.73
C LYS A 100 -23.17 6.56 6.61
N TYR A 101 -23.15 5.63 5.64
CA TYR A 101 -24.24 4.67 5.46
C TYR A 101 -24.49 3.82 6.70
N LEU A 102 -23.44 3.30 7.32
CA LEU A 102 -23.55 2.54 8.57
C LEU A 102 -24.14 3.38 9.70
N SER A 103 -23.70 4.63 9.87
CA SER A 103 -24.16 5.51 10.96
C SER A 103 -25.61 5.96 10.81
N GLU A 104 -26.14 6.02 9.60
CA GLU A 104 -27.53 6.36 9.29
C GLU A 104 -28.49 5.17 9.46
N ASN A 105 -27.97 3.93 9.42
CA ASN A 105 -28.77 2.71 9.54
C ASN A 105 -28.76 2.20 11.00
N LYS A 106 -29.95 2.15 11.61
CA LYS A 106 -30.13 1.62 12.97
C LYS A 106 -30.07 0.09 13.05
N ASN A 107 -30.32 -0.58 11.93
CA ASN A 107 -30.32 -2.03 11.82
C ASN A 107 -29.02 -2.53 11.22
N SER A 108 -28.72 -3.81 11.42
CA SER A 108 -27.58 -4.43 10.76
C SER A 108 -27.78 -4.48 9.23
N VAL A 109 -26.74 -4.10 8.48
CA VAL A 109 -26.73 -4.10 7.01
C VAL A 109 -25.79 -5.19 6.49
N SER A 110 -26.08 -5.75 5.33
CA SER A 110 -25.19 -6.71 4.66
C SER A 110 -24.10 -5.98 3.85
N VAL A 111 -23.04 -6.70 3.48
CA VAL A 111 -22.04 -6.19 2.54
C VAL A 111 -22.67 -5.73 1.23
N MET A 112 -23.67 -6.50 0.73
CA MET A 112 -24.37 -6.17 -0.51
C MET A 112 -25.19 -4.88 -0.42
N ASP A 113 -25.79 -4.59 0.74
CA ASP A 113 -26.50 -3.32 0.96
C ASP A 113 -25.52 -2.15 0.85
N ILE A 114 -24.33 -2.29 1.43
CA ILE A 114 -23.28 -1.28 1.35
C ILE A 114 -22.79 -1.11 -0.10
N ILE A 115 -22.53 -2.19 -0.83
CA ILE A 115 -22.13 -2.16 -2.24
C ILE A 115 -23.17 -1.44 -3.09
N ASN A 116 -24.44 -1.77 -2.88
CA ASN A 116 -25.55 -1.14 -3.61
C ASN A 116 -25.62 0.36 -3.30
N TYR A 117 -25.43 0.75 -2.04
CA TYR A 117 -25.37 2.17 -1.68
C TYR A 117 -24.16 2.87 -2.34
N LEU A 118 -22.96 2.25 -2.32
CA LEU A 118 -21.78 2.80 -2.96
C LEU A 118 -21.98 3.03 -4.46
N LYS A 119 -22.70 2.15 -5.16
CA LYS A 119 -23.08 2.36 -6.57
C LYS A 119 -23.90 3.63 -6.79
N THR A 120 -24.76 4.02 -5.84
CA THR A 120 -25.55 5.26 -5.95
C THR A 120 -24.70 6.53 -5.89
N VAL A 121 -23.50 6.43 -5.35
CA VAL A 121 -22.52 7.52 -5.28
C VAL A 121 -21.36 7.32 -6.26
N ASN A 122 -21.55 6.51 -7.32
CA ASN A 122 -20.60 6.20 -8.39
C ASN A 122 -19.30 5.54 -7.92
N LEU A 123 -19.38 4.70 -6.89
CA LEU A 123 -18.28 3.87 -6.42
C LEU A 123 -18.57 2.40 -6.72
N THR A 124 -17.75 1.77 -7.56
CA THR A 124 -17.87 0.33 -7.89
C THR A 124 -16.89 -0.46 -7.02
N GLU A 125 -17.43 -1.33 -6.13
CA GLU A 125 -16.62 -2.07 -5.17
C GLU A 125 -17.04 -3.54 -5.10
N ASN A 126 -16.14 -4.40 -4.62
CA ASN A 126 -16.42 -5.80 -4.35
C ASN A 126 -16.57 -6.06 -2.84
N GLU A 127 -17.07 -7.25 -2.48
CA GLU A 127 -17.35 -7.64 -1.10
C GLU A 127 -16.08 -7.61 -0.22
N ARG A 128 -14.95 -8.09 -0.74
CA ARG A 128 -13.69 -8.13 -0.02
C ARG A 128 -13.21 -6.73 0.34
N THR A 129 -13.22 -5.82 -0.63
CA THR A 129 -12.80 -4.43 -0.44
C THR A 129 -13.64 -3.71 0.62
N VAL A 130 -14.96 -3.91 0.60
CA VAL A 130 -15.87 -3.33 1.61
C VAL A 130 -15.57 -3.93 2.99
N SER A 131 -15.36 -5.24 3.08
CA SER A 131 -15.02 -5.92 4.34
C SER A 131 -13.69 -5.42 4.92
N ASP A 132 -12.67 -5.23 4.08
CA ASP A 132 -11.38 -4.70 4.50
C ASP A 132 -11.48 -3.24 4.97
N ASP A 133 -12.29 -2.42 4.31
CA ASP A 133 -12.55 -1.05 4.76
C ASP A 133 -13.27 -1.01 6.11
N ILE A 134 -14.22 -1.91 6.35
CA ILE A 134 -14.90 -2.01 7.65
C ILE A 134 -13.91 -2.41 8.75
N LYS A 135 -13.02 -3.40 8.50
CA LYS A 135 -11.92 -3.72 9.42
C LYS A 135 -11.03 -2.51 9.67
N GLY A 136 -10.71 -1.76 8.60
CA GLY A 136 -9.97 -0.50 8.72
C GLY A 136 -10.64 0.53 9.61
N LEU A 137 -11.97 0.69 9.53
CA LEU A 137 -12.75 1.55 10.41
C LEU A 137 -12.76 1.05 11.87
N GLN A 138 -12.88 -0.26 12.08
CA GLN A 138 -12.76 -0.87 13.41
C GLN A 138 -11.37 -0.61 14.02
N ASN A 139 -10.31 -0.74 13.23
CA ASN A 139 -8.93 -0.50 13.67
C ASN A 139 -8.66 0.94 14.11
N ILE A 140 -9.34 1.91 13.56
CA ILE A 140 -9.27 3.31 14.04
C ILE A 140 -10.21 3.59 15.22
N GLY A 141 -10.87 2.56 15.74
CA GLY A 141 -11.66 2.62 16.95
C GLY A 141 -13.14 2.87 16.75
N ILE A 142 -13.70 2.77 15.53
CA ILE A 142 -15.14 2.82 15.30
C ILE A 142 -15.77 1.49 15.73
N ASN A 143 -16.81 1.54 16.54
CA ASN A 143 -17.48 0.32 17.01
C ASN A 143 -18.50 -0.16 15.97
N ILE A 144 -18.09 -1.15 15.18
CA ILE A 144 -18.92 -1.84 14.20
C ILE A 144 -18.94 -3.32 14.59
N ILE A 145 -20.10 -3.84 14.89
CA ILE A 145 -20.30 -5.24 15.28
C ILE A 145 -20.54 -6.06 14.02
N ASP A 146 -19.67 -7.04 13.77
CA ASP A 146 -19.83 -8.02 12.69
C ASP A 146 -20.51 -9.29 13.23
N LYS A 147 -21.63 -9.67 12.63
CA LYS A 147 -22.33 -10.93 12.88
C LYS A 147 -22.78 -11.53 11.54
N ASP A 148 -22.21 -12.64 11.17
CA ASP A 148 -22.62 -13.41 9.98
C ASP A 148 -22.61 -12.55 8.69
N ASN A 149 -21.55 -11.80 8.45
CA ASN A 149 -21.41 -10.85 7.33
C ASN A 149 -22.48 -9.73 7.32
N ARG A 150 -23.03 -9.44 8.48
CA ARG A 150 -23.90 -8.28 8.69
C ARG A 150 -23.28 -7.34 9.70
N PHE A 151 -23.28 -6.06 9.38
CA PHE A 151 -22.59 -5.01 10.14
C PHE A 151 -23.61 -4.12 10.86
N LEU A 152 -23.47 -4.01 12.17
CA LEU A 152 -24.26 -3.10 12.99
C LEU A 152 -23.35 -2.00 13.51
N PHE A 153 -23.69 -0.75 13.21
CA PHE A 153 -23.01 0.41 13.77
C PHE A 153 -23.51 0.64 15.22
N ASP A 154 -22.62 0.39 16.18
CA ASP A 154 -22.90 0.61 17.62
C ASP A 154 -22.00 1.70 18.19
N ASP A 155 -22.03 2.86 17.55
CA ASP A 155 -21.22 4.01 17.93
C ASP A 155 -22.01 5.32 17.80
N MET A 156 -21.38 6.40 18.14
CA MET A 156 -21.83 7.76 17.87
C MET A 156 -20.66 8.56 17.30
N ILE A 157 -20.85 9.16 16.14
CA ILE A 157 -19.86 10.04 15.53
C ILE A 157 -20.45 11.44 15.31
N ASN A 158 -19.58 12.45 15.19
CA ASN A 158 -19.99 13.76 14.70
C ASN A 158 -20.36 13.68 13.21
N ASP A 159 -21.14 14.61 12.74
CA ASP A 159 -21.30 14.83 11.31
C ASP A 159 -19.99 15.38 10.71
N PHE A 160 -19.67 14.95 9.49
CA PHE A 160 -18.49 15.40 8.75
C PHE A 160 -18.78 15.51 7.26
N VAL A 161 -18.07 16.42 6.61
CA VAL A 161 -18.22 16.68 5.17
C VAL A 161 -17.39 15.67 4.38
N ILE A 162 -18.00 15.03 3.38
CA ILE A 162 -17.32 14.23 2.37
C ILE A 162 -17.09 15.14 1.17
N PRO A 163 -15.84 15.49 0.83
CA PRO A 163 -15.56 16.26 -0.37
C PRO A 163 -16.04 15.49 -1.61
N LEU A 164 -16.77 16.17 -2.49
CA LEU A 164 -17.09 15.59 -3.78
C LEU A 164 -15.79 15.37 -4.55
N PRO A 165 -15.59 14.18 -5.16
CA PRO A 165 -14.43 13.94 -6.00
C PRO A 165 -14.38 15.02 -7.07
N GLN A 166 -13.25 15.74 -7.17
CA GLN A 166 -13.02 16.56 -8.33
C GLN A 166 -12.99 15.63 -9.54
N LEU A 167 -13.78 15.91 -10.56
CA LEU A 167 -13.71 15.26 -11.86
C LEU A 167 -12.35 15.65 -12.47
N LEU A 168 -11.30 14.92 -12.08
CA LEU A 168 -9.99 15.02 -12.69
C LEU A 168 -10.16 14.59 -14.16
N ALA A 169 -9.54 15.36 -15.06
CA ALA A 169 -9.43 14.94 -16.46
C ALA A 169 -8.90 13.49 -16.49
N LYS A 170 -9.63 12.60 -17.17
CA LYS A 170 -9.24 11.20 -17.29
C LYS A 170 -7.85 11.14 -17.92
N SER A 171 -6.88 10.63 -17.19
CA SER A 171 -5.57 10.27 -17.74
C SER A 171 -5.59 8.79 -18.08
N ASP A 172 -4.74 8.36 -19.00
CA ASP A 172 -4.59 6.94 -19.38
C ASP A 172 -4.41 6.05 -18.14
N LEU A 173 -3.78 6.57 -17.11
CA LEU A 173 -3.56 5.86 -15.84
C LEU A 173 -4.87 5.67 -15.07
N ILE A 174 -5.76 6.64 -15.08
CA ILE A 174 -7.07 6.55 -14.42
C ILE A 174 -7.95 5.54 -15.16
N GLU A 175 -7.96 5.58 -16.49
CA GLU A 175 -8.71 4.62 -17.32
C GLU A 175 -8.20 3.19 -17.10
N THR A 176 -6.87 3.01 -17.02
CA THR A 176 -6.25 1.72 -16.69
C THR A 176 -6.70 1.22 -15.32
N LYS A 177 -6.72 2.08 -14.30
CA LYS A 177 -7.14 1.71 -12.95
C LYS A 177 -8.63 1.34 -12.90
N GLU A 178 -9.49 2.08 -13.58
CA GLU A 178 -10.92 1.77 -13.69
C GLU A 178 -11.12 0.41 -14.38
N TYR A 179 -10.43 0.15 -15.48
CA TYR A 179 -10.48 -1.13 -16.18
C TYR A 179 -10.03 -2.29 -15.28
N ILE A 180 -8.89 -2.15 -14.59
CA ILE A 180 -8.42 -3.19 -13.66
C ILE A 180 -9.41 -3.38 -12.50
N ARG A 181 -9.94 -2.29 -11.92
CA ARG A 181 -10.92 -2.33 -10.84
C ARG A 181 -12.13 -3.22 -11.16
N GLU A 182 -12.67 -3.09 -12.37
CA GLU A 182 -13.81 -3.89 -12.83
C GLU A 182 -13.49 -5.40 -12.94
N LYS A 183 -12.22 -5.75 -13.10
CA LYS A 183 -11.76 -7.15 -13.19
C LYS A 183 -11.49 -7.77 -11.82
N LEU A 184 -11.28 -6.97 -10.77
CA LEU A 184 -10.95 -7.45 -9.44
C LEU A 184 -12.22 -7.80 -8.67
N LEU A 185 -12.52 -9.09 -8.57
CA LEU A 185 -13.66 -9.62 -7.82
C LEU A 185 -13.25 -10.18 -6.46
N ASN A 186 -12.04 -10.75 -6.36
CA ASN A 186 -11.54 -11.45 -5.19
C ASN A 186 -10.36 -10.72 -4.52
N LEU A 187 -9.63 -9.92 -5.26
CA LEU A 187 -8.50 -9.15 -4.77
C LEU A 187 -8.96 -7.81 -4.18
N SER A 188 -8.36 -7.37 -3.08
CA SER A 188 -8.61 -6.04 -2.51
C SER A 188 -8.22 -4.92 -3.48
N HIS A 189 -9.09 -3.92 -3.64
CA HIS A 189 -8.83 -2.74 -4.49
C HIS A 189 -7.69 -1.84 -3.95
N GLU A 190 -7.17 -2.09 -2.75
CA GLU A 190 -5.99 -1.36 -2.26
C GLU A 190 -4.75 -1.56 -3.14
N TYR A 191 -4.64 -2.73 -3.79
CA TYR A 191 -3.54 -3.05 -4.70
C TYR A 191 -3.55 -2.25 -6.01
N LEU A 192 -4.65 -1.56 -6.34
CA LEU A 192 -4.66 -0.59 -7.43
C LEU A 192 -3.66 0.55 -7.23
N ALA A 193 -3.28 0.83 -5.98
CA ALA A 193 -2.22 1.79 -5.67
C ALA A 193 -0.86 1.43 -6.31
N LEU A 194 -0.60 0.14 -6.58
CA LEU A 194 0.60 -0.31 -7.26
C LEU A 194 0.74 0.30 -8.66
N ILE A 195 -0.37 0.57 -9.36
CA ILE A 195 -0.36 1.20 -10.68
C ILE A 195 0.25 2.61 -10.59
N ASP A 196 -0.13 3.41 -9.58
CA ASP A 196 0.47 4.74 -9.41
C ASP A 196 1.93 4.67 -8.95
N LEU A 197 2.21 3.75 -8.02
CA LEU A 197 3.56 3.59 -7.46
C LEU A 197 4.57 3.18 -8.52
N ALA A 198 4.18 2.35 -9.49
CA ALA A 198 5.03 1.89 -10.57
C ALA A 198 5.52 3.02 -11.51
N TYR A 199 4.86 4.18 -11.50
CA TYR A 199 5.25 5.36 -12.27
C TYR A 199 5.86 6.49 -11.42
N ASP A 200 6.05 6.27 -10.11
CA ASP A 200 6.63 7.27 -9.20
C ASP A 200 7.97 6.86 -8.60
N SER A 201 9.04 7.27 -9.25
CA SER A 201 10.41 7.00 -8.80
C SER A 201 10.74 7.52 -7.37
N LYS A 202 9.94 8.44 -6.82
CA LYS A 202 10.11 8.94 -5.44
C LYS A 202 9.59 7.97 -4.39
N GLN A 203 8.81 6.97 -4.80
CA GLN A 203 8.20 5.99 -3.90
C GLN A 203 8.65 4.55 -4.21
N ASN A 204 9.84 4.37 -4.78
CA ASN A 204 10.39 3.06 -5.12
C ASN A 204 10.25 2.06 -3.99
N ARG A 205 10.69 2.42 -2.77
CA ARG A 205 10.61 1.52 -1.61
C ARG A 205 9.17 1.09 -1.28
N LEU A 206 8.20 1.98 -1.45
CA LEU A 206 6.80 1.60 -1.22
C LEU A 206 6.28 0.69 -2.33
N PHE A 207 6.74 0.90 -3.57
CA PHE A 207 6.46 0.02 -4.69
C PHE A 207 7.04 -1.38 -4.47
N GLU A 208 8.31 -1.49 -4.05
CA GLU A 208 8.97 -2.73 -3.68
C GLU A 208 8.14 -3.49 -2.63
N MET A 209 7.88 -2.85 -1.49
CA MET A 209 7.15 -3.47 -0.37
C MET A 209 5.74 -3.92 -0.78
N LYS A 210 4.97 -3.07 -1.48
CA LYS A 210 3.60 -3.41 -1.88
C LYS A 210 3.55 -4.49 -2.97
N THR A 211 4.57 -4.59 -3.81
CA THR A 211 4.71 -5.70 -4.77
C THR A 211 4.93 -7.02 -4.05
N LEU A 212 5.76 -7.04 -3.01
CA LEU A 212 5.99 -8.22 -2.20
C LEU A 212 4.73 -8.58 -1.37
N ASP A 213 4.06 -7.59 -0.75
CA ASP A 213 2.81 -7.80 -0.02
C ASP A 213 1.77 -8.50 -0.92
N LEU A 214 1.60 -8.02 -2.18
CA LEU A 214 0.68 -8.65 -3.13
C LEU A 214 0.99 -10.14 -3.35
N LEU A 215 2.25 -10.49 -3.50
CA LEU A 215 2.65 -11.87 -3.77
C LEU A 215 2.58 -12.77 -2.53
N THR A 216 2.91 -12.23 -1.35
CA THR A 216 2.92 -13.01 -0.10
C THR A 216 1.54 -13.11 0.55
N GLU A 217 0.75 -12.03 0.52
CA GLU A 217 -0.57 -12.02 1.17
C GLU A 217 -1.68 -12.57 0.28
N GLU A 218 -1.54 -12.43 -1.06
CA GLU A 218 -2.61 -12.73 -1.98
C GLU A 218 -2.34 -13.94 -2.88
N CYS A 219 -1.07 -14.28 -3.09
CA CYS A 219 -0.68 -15.43 -3.91
C CYS A 219 -0.03 -16.56 -3.10
N ASP A 220 -0.12 -16.53 -1.78
CA ASP A 220 0.35 -17.55 -0.84
C ASP A 220 1.85 -17.89 -0.98
N TYR A 221 2.68 -16.99 -1.54
CA TYR A 221 4.11 -17.15 -1.51
C TYR A 221 4.67 -16.83 -0.13
N GLN A 222 5.70 -17.55 0.28
CA GLN A 222 6.59 -17.12 1.35
C GLN A 222 7.63 -16.17 0.76
N GLY A 223 8.10 -15.21 1.55
CA GLY A 223 9.10 -14.25 1.07
C GLY A 223 9.16 -12.99 1.89
N LEU A 224 10.05 -12.09 1.51
CA LEU A 224 10.21 -10.82 2.21
C LEU A 224 10.86 -9.74 1.33
N HIS A 225 10.60 -8.50 1.67
CA HIS A 225 11.30 -7.34 1.16
C HIS A 225 12.70 -7.28 1.79
N LEU A 226 13.73 -7.28 0.95
CA LEU A 226 15.13 -7.22 1.39
C LEU A 226 15.65 -5.78 1.41
N GLY A 227 15.54 -5.12 0.26
CA GLY A 227 15.98 -3.74 0.06
C GLY A 227 17.42 -3.45 0.47
N GLY A 228 17.91 -2.29 0.07
CA GLY A 228 19.25 -1.83 0.45
C GLY A 228 20.35 -2.28 -0.50
N SER A 229 21.58 -1.84 -0.22
CA SER A 229 22.73 -2.04 -1.10
C SER A 229 23.13 -3.52 -1.22
N ARG A 230 23.44 -3.95 -2.45
CA ARG A 230 23.93 -5.30 -2.78
C ARG A 230 22.97 -6.44 -2.41
N LYS A 231 21.69 -6.18 -2.47
CA LYS A 231 20.62 -7.17 -2.31
C LYS A 231 19.55 -6.92 -3.38
N PRO A 232 18.82 -7.93 -3.83
CA PRO A 232 17.61 -7.73 -4.62
C PRO A 232 16.55 -6.98 -3.80
N ASP A 233 15.56 -6.40 -4.44
CA ASP A 233 14.45 -5.72 -3.74
C ASP A 233 13.67 -6.70 -2.86
N GLY A 234 13.49 -7.93 -3.33
CA GLY A 234 12.86 -8.97 -2.56
C GLY A 234 13.03 -10.36 -3.14
N ILE A 235 12.59 -11.33 -2.37
CA ILE A 235 12.51 -12.73 -2.78
C ILE A 235 11.15 -13.30 -2.40
N ILE A 236 10.68 -14.24 -3.21
CA ILE A 236 9.54 -15.10 -2.87
C ILE A 236 9.89 -16.55 -3.18
N TYR A 237 9.20 -17.46 -2.53
CA TYR A 237 9.31 -18.89 -2.83
C TYR A 237 8.03 -19.64 -2.44
N THR A 238 7.86 -20.82 -3.00
CA THR A 238 6.82 -21.76 -2.60
C THR A 238 7.43 -23.11 -2.27
N SER A 239 6.94 -23.72 -1.19
CA SER A 239 7.35 -25.07 -0.72
C SER A 239 6.24 -26.09 -0.91
N GLU A 240 5.25 -25.85 -1.77
CA GLU A 240 4.18 -26.80 -2.03
C GLU A 240 4.72 -28.13 -2.56
N ASN A 241 4.17 -29.25 -2.08
CA ASN A 241 4.69 -30.62 -2.19
C ASN A 241 5.19 -31.10 -3.57
N LYS A 242 4.80 -30.45 -4.66
CA LYS A 242 5.24 -30.81 -6.03
C LYS A 242 5.72 -29.61 -6.85
N CYS A 243 5.80 -28.43 -6.23
CA CYS A 243 6.17 -27.20 -6.91
C CYS A 243 6.99 -26.34 -5.96
N LYS A 244 8.31 -26.63 -5.87
CA LYS A 244 9.25 -25.91 -5.02
C LYS A 244 10.15 -25.05 -5.88
N TYR A 245 10.04 -23.74 -5.76
CA TYR A 245 10.93 -22.81 -6.45
C TYR A 245 10.99 -21.45 -5.75
N GLY A 246 12.06 -20.73 -5.98
CA GLY A 246 12.28 -19.37 -5.52
C GLY A 246 12.36 -18.38 -6.68
N VAL A 247 12.04 -17.13 -6.41
CA VAL A 247 12.11 -16.03 -7.39
C VAL A 247 12.87 -14.86 -6.78
N ILE A 248 13.87 -14.38 -7.48
CA ILE A 248 14.59 -13.15 -7.16
C ILE A 248 13.86 -12.00 -7.85
N ILE A 249 13.43 -10.99 -7.09
CA ILE A 249 12.59 -9.90 -7.60
C ILE A 249 13.34 -8.59 -7.55
N ASP A 250 13.23 -7.86 -8.65
CA ASP A 250 13.73 -6.48 -8.77
C ASP A 250 12.62 -5.60 -9.37
N THR A 251 12.25 -4.54 -8.67
CA THR A 251 11.14 -3.66 -9.04
C THR A 251 11.65 -2.32 -9.53
N LYS A 252 11.01 -1.76 -10.53
CA LYS A 252 11.47 -0.51 -11.14
C LYS A 252 10.31 0.45 -11.42
N ALA A 253 10.28 1.54 -10.66
CA ALA A 253 9.28 2.60 -10.84
C ALA A 253 9.80 3.72 -11.74
N TYR A 254 9.31 3.75 -12.97
CA TYR A 254 9.72 4.74 -13.98
C TYR A 254 8.52 5.37 -14.67
N SER A 255 8.47 6.71 -14.71
CA SER A 255 7.34 7.46 -15.27
C SER A 255 7.10 7.26 -16.77
N LYS A 256 8.12 6.84 -17.52
CA LYS A 256 8.07 6.66 -18.98
C LYS A 256 8.24 5.22 -19.45
N GLY A 257 8.15 4.26 -18.51
CA GLY A 257 8.43 2.85 -18.76
C GLY A 257 9.89 2.48 -18.54
N TYR A 258 10.15 1.18 -18.43
CA TYR A 258 11.45 0.62 -18.07
C TYR A 258 12.08 -0.15 -19.23
N ASN A 259 13.28 0.24 -19.62
CA ASN A 259 13.99 -0.35 -20.76
C ASN A 259 15.02 -1.42 -20.39
N LEU A 260 15.15 -1.77 -19.11
CA LEU A 260 16.14 -2.71 -18.57
C LEU A 260 17.57 -2.42 -19.07
N PRO A 261 18.25 -1.41 -18.53
CA PRO A 261 19.63 -1.08 -18.92
C PRO A 261 20.59 -2.25 -18.65
N ILE A 262 21.69 -2.31 -19.41
CA ILE A 262 22.72 -3.34 -19.26
C ILE A 262 23.22 -3.44 -17.80
N SER A 263 23.45 -2.32 -17.14
CA SER A 263 23.90 -2.28 -15.74
C SER A 263 22.92 -2.96 -14.77
N GLN A 264 21.63 -2.86 -15.01
CA GLN A 264 20.60 -3.51 -14.18
C GLN A 264 20.48 -5.00 -14.51
N ALA A 265 20.69 -5.37 -15.77
CA ALA A 265 20.78 -6.77 -16.16
C ALA A 265 22.04 -7.43 -15.52
N ASP A 266 23.20 -6.75 -15.51
CA ASP A 266 24.41 -7.22 -14.83
C ASP A 266 24.19 -7.34 -13.30
N GLU A 267 23.40 -6.46 -12.72
CA GLU A 267 23.04 -6.52 -11.31
C GLU A 267 22.20 -7.79 -11.00
N MET A 268 21.21 -8.10 -11.82
CA MET A 268 20.44 -9.35 -11.68
C MET A 268 21.32 -10.58 -11.92
N GLU A 269 22.22 -10.56 -12.91
CA GLU A 269 23.21 -11.64 -13.11
C GLU A 269 24.09 -11.86 -11.87
N ARG A 270 24.46 -10.78 -11.19
CA ARG A 270 25.19 -10.86 -9.92
C ARG A 270 24.34 -11.53 -8.85
N TYR A 271 23.10 -11.11 -8.64
CA TYR A 271 22.21 -11.73 -7.65
C TYR A 271 22.02 -13.23 -7.90
N ILE A 272 21.77 -13.61 -9.15
CA ILE A 272 21.64 -15.03 -9.51
C ILE A 272 22.96 -15.78 -9.19
N GLY A 273 24.11 -15.24 -9.56
CA GLY A 273 25.42 -15.84 -9.29
C GLY A 273 25.71 -15.96 -7.79
N GLU A 274 25.35 -14.94 -6.99
CA GLU A 274 25.46 -14.98 -5.54
C GLU A 274 24.59 -16.09 -4.93
N ASN A 275 23.34 -16.25 -5.39
CA ASN A 275 22.47 -17.32 -4.92
C ASN A 275 22.98 -18.72 -5.34
N GLN A 276 23.54 -18.85 -6.55
CA GLN A 276 24.11 -20.12 -7.03
C GLN A 276 25.35 -20.54 -6.26
N THR A 277 26.23 -19.59 -5.91
CA THR A 277 27.51 -19.86 -5.25
C THR A 277 27.43 -19.82 -3.72
N ARG A 278 26.51 -19.05 -3.16
CA ARG A 278 26.30 -18.79 -1.73
C ARG A 278 27.61 -18.46 -0.99
N ASN A 279 28.48 -17.68 -1.64
CA ASN A 279 29.81 -17.37 -1.13
C ASN A 279 29.78 -16.11 -0.25
N GLU A 280 29.88 -16.30 1.06
CA GLU A 280 29.86 -15.23 2.07
C GLU A 280 31.01 -14.22 1.91
N LYS A 281 32.16 -14.63 1.34
CA LYS A 281 33.29 -13.72 1.08
C LYS A 281 32.98 -12.73 -0.05
N VAL A 282 32.09 -13.11 -0.97
CA VAL A 282 31.65 -12.25 -2.08
C VAL A 282 30.55 -11.29 -1.63
N ASN A 283 29.58 -11.79 -0.88
CA ASN A 283 28.52 -10.96 -0.30
C ASN A 283 28.22 -11.37 1.16
N PRO A 284 28.75 -10.60 2.15
CA PRO A 284 28.51 -10.88 3.57
C PRO A 284 27.05 -10.74 4.02
N ASN A 285 26.19 -10.12 3.22
CA ASN A 285 24.77 -9.97 3.56
C ASN A 285 24.00 -11.29 3.54
N LYS A 286 24.51 -12.31 2.84
CA LYS A 286 23.90 -13.66 2.76
C LYS A 286 22.39 -13.62 2.50
N TRP A 287 21.93 -12.72 1.67
CA TRP A 287 20.51 -12.51 1.42
C TRP A 287 19.79 -13.78 0.92
N TRP A 288 20.53 -14.71 0.30
CA TRP A 288 20.03 -16.01 -0.16
C TRP A 288 19.64 -16.98 0.96
N ASP A 289 20.12 -16.74 2.20
CA ASP A 289 19.75 -17.56 3.37
C ASP A 289 18.29 -17.35 3.80
N ASN A 290 17.60 -16.39 3.18
CA ASN A 290 16.17 -16.19 3.39
C ASN A 290 15.28 -17.13 2.53
N PHE A 291 15.85 -17.88 1.58
CA PHE A 291 15.13 -18.99 0.96
C PHE A 291 15.13 -20.20 1.88
N ALA A 292 14.05 -21.00 1.87
CA ALA A 292 14.03 -22.26 2.59
C ALA A 292 15.04 -23.27 1.96
N ASP A 293 15.64 -24.11 2.80
CA ASP A 293 16.73 -25.04 2.40
C ASP A 293 16.33 -26.01 1.29
N GLU A 294 15.06 -26.36 1.20
CA GLU A 294 14.53 -27.26 0.18
C GLU A 294 14.31 -26.62 -1.18
N ILE A 295 14.54 -25.32 -1.34
CA ILE A 295 14.40 -24.62 -2.62
C ILE A 295 15.69 -24.75 -3.41
N ASN A 296 15.61 -25.50 -4.51
CA ASN A 296 16.75 -25.77 -5.40
C ASN A 296 16.53 -25.27 -6.84
N GLU A 297 15.35 -24.81 -7.17
CA GLU A 297 14.99 -24.26 -8.47
C GLU A 297 14.70 -22.76 -8.31
N PHE A 298 15.31 -21.94 -9.15
CA PHE A 298 15.24 -20.50 -9.01
C PHE A 298 14.91 -19.82 -10.34
N TYR A 299 14.22 -18.69 -10.23
CA TYR A 299 13.85 -17.82 -11.33
C TYR A 299 14.15 -16.37 -10.95
N PHE A 300 14.06 -15.46 -11.92
CA PHE A 300 14.12 -14.02 -11.65
C PHE A 300 12.94 -13.28 -12.29
N MET A 301 12.59 -12.14 -11.72
CA MET A 301 11.46 -11.34 -12.16
C MET A 301 11.77 -9.85 -12.04
N PHE A 302 11.54 -9.12 -13.13
CA PHE A 302 11.47 -7.67 -13.10
C PHE A 302 10.00 -7.23 -13.08
N VAL A 303 9.66 -6.28 -12.20
CA VAL A 303 8.32 -5.70 -12.12
C VAL A 303 8.39 -4.20 -12.37
N SER A 304 7.57 -3.68 -13.27
CA SER A 304 7.50 -2.24 -13.58
C SER A 304 6.10 -1.81 -14.01
N GLY A 305 5.88 -0.51 -14.21
CA GLY A 305 4.64 0.01 -14.78
C GLY A 305 4.36 -0.53 -16.17
N HIS A 306 5.35 -0.46 -17.04
CA HIS A 306 5.39 -1.12 -18.36
C HIS A 306 6.84 -1.20 -18.85
N PHE A 307 7.08 -2.04 -19.82
CA PHE A 307 8.41 -2.25 -20.41
C PHE A 307 8.50 -1.63 -21.80
N ILE A 308 9.67 -1.06 -22.11
CA ILE A 308 9.96 -0.42 -23.41
C ILE A 308 11.32 -0.84 -23.94
N GLY A 309 11.58 -0.57 -25.21
CA GLY A 309 12.87 -0.81 -25.84
C GLY A 309 13.27 -2.29 -25.90
N ASN A 310 14.53 -2.60 -25.71
CA ASN A 310 15.09 -3.94 -25.96
C ASN A 310 15.22 -4.78 -24.68
N PHE A 311 14.32 -4.61 -23.71
CA PHE A 311 14.37 -5.33 -22.42
C PHE A 311 14.36 -6.85 -22.58
N LYS A 312 13.65 -7.38 -23.59
CA LYS A 312 13.55 -8.83 -23.84
C LYS A 312 14.93 -9.44 -24.11
N ALA A 313 15.75 -8.80 -24.94
CA ALA A 313 17.11 -9.26 -25.23
C ALA A 313 17.99 -9.29 -23.96
N GLN A 314 17.76 -8.38 -23.00
CA GLN A 314 18.47 -8.39 -21.71
C GLN A 314 18.02 -9.57 -20.84
N ILE A 315 16.74 -9.89 -20.78
CA ILE A 315 16.22 -11.07 -20.06
C ILE A 315 16.80 -12.35 -20.66
N GLU A 316 16.78 -12.48 -21.98
CA GLU A 316 17.36 -13.64 -22.68
C GLU A 316 18.88 -13.75 -22.46
N ARG A 317 19.60 -12.60 -22.36
CA ARG A 317 21.02 -12.55 -22.04
C ARG A 317 21.29 -13.08 -20.63
N ILE A 318 20.54 -12.59 -19.64
CA ILE A 318 20.67 -13.05 -18.24
C ILE A 318 20.43 -14.56 -18.18
N SER A 319 19.35 -15.03 -18.81
CA SER A 319 18.99 -16.46 -18.82
C SER A 319 20.10 -17.31 -19.42
N ARG A 320 20.67 -16.92 -20.55
CA ARG A 320 21.78 -17.64 -21.19
C ARG A 320 23.04 -17.66 -20.32
N ASN A 321 23.39 -16.51 -19.71
CA ASN A 321 24.63 -16.38 -18.95
C ASN A 321 24.58 -17.13 -17.61
N LYS A 322 23.40 -17.26 -17.03
CA LYS A 322 23.20 -17.84 -15.69
C LYS A 322 22.46 -19.18 -15.69
N SER A 323 21.96 -19.63 -16.83
CA SER A 323 21.11 -20.84 -16.95
C SER A 323 19.90 -20.81 -16.00
N VAL A 324 19.32 -19.63 -15.82
CA VAL A 324 18.15 -19.37 -14.97
C VAL A 324 17.12 -18.59 -15.79
N ASN A 325 15.92 -19.11 -15.89
CA ASN A 325 14.85 -18.42 -16.61
C ASN A 325 14.27 -17.28 -15.79
N GLY A 326 13.75 -16.26 -16.47
CA GLY A 326 13.13 -15.12 -15.85
C GLY A 326 11.96 -14.53 -16.62
N THR A 327 11.46 -13.41 -16.15
CA THR A 327 10.34 -12.72 -16.75
C THR A 327 10.38 -11.22 -16.47
N ALA A 328 9.70 -10.46 -17.33
CA ALA A 328 9.27 -9.09 -17.07
C ALA A 328 7.76 -9.11 -16.86
N VAL A 329 7.27 -8.39 -15.86
CA VAL A 329 5.84 -8.34 -15.54
C VAL A 329 5.40 -6.88 -15.36
N ALA A 330 4.51 -6.42 -16.22
CA ALA A 330 3.83 -5.16 -16.01
C ALA A 330 2.94 -5.25 -14.75
N VAL A 331 2.92 -4.20 -13.94
CA VAL A 331 2.18 -4.19 -12.67
C VAL A 331 0.69 -4.53 -12.85
N THR A 332 0.08 -4.14 -13.96
CA THR A 332 -1.32 -4.48 -14.29
C THR A 332 -1.52 -5.97 -14.46
N ASN A 333 -0.59 -6.65 -15.16
CA ASN A 333 -0.62 -8.10 -15.31
C ASN A 333 -0.34 -8.83 -13.99
N LEU A 334 0.51 -8.26 -13.13
CA LEU A 334 0.76 -8.84 -11.80
C LEU A 334 -0.49 -8.78 -10.91
N ILE A 335 -1.22 -7.67 -10.93
CA ILE A 335 -2.50 -7.53 -10.20
C ILE A 335 -3.54 -8.51 -10.75
N LEU A 336 -3.66 -8.63 -12.07
CA LEU A 336 -4.59 -9.58 -12.70
C LEU A 336 -4.21 -11.04 -12.41
N LEU A 337 -2.91 -11.35 -12.33
CA LEU A 337 -2.43 -12.67 -11.92
C LEU A 337 -2.86 -13.00 -10.49
N ALA A 338 -2.71 -12.05 -9.55
CA ALA A 338 -3.16 -12.25 -8.18
C ALA A 338 -4.69 -12.45 -8.10
N GLU A 339 -5.47 -11.71 -8.87
CA GLU A 339 -6.91 -11.94 -9.00
C GLU A 339 -7.20 -13.34 -9.55
N ALA A 340 -6.48 -13.77 -10.59
CA ALA A 340 -6.66 -15.09 -11.18
C ALA A 340 -6.26 -16.23 -10.22
N TYR A 341 -5.23 -16.02 -9.40
CA TYR A 341 -4.82 -16.95 -8.35
C TYR A 341 -5.91 -17.07 -7.27
N LYS A 342 -6.40 -15.94 -6.75
CA LYS A 342 -7.50 -15.91 -5.75
C LYS A 342 -8.79 -16.53 -6.28
N ALA A 343 -9.06 -16.40 -7.58
CA ALA A 343 -10.19 -17.03 -8.25
C ALA A 343 -9.97 -18.55 -8.53
N GLY A 344 -8.82 -19.12 -8.13
CA GLY A 344 -8.49 -20.53 -8.34
C GLY A 344 -8.17 -20.89 -9.81
N ARG A 345 -7.98 -19.89 -10.69
CA ARG A 345 -7.62 -20.11 -12.10
C ARG A 345 -6.14 -20.39 -12.31
N PHE A 346 -5.29 -19.93 -11.38
CA PHE A 346 -3.86 -20.17 -11.36
C PHE A 346 -3.45 -20.88 -10.07
N THR A 347 -2.41 -21.68 -10.17
CA THR A 347 -1.68 -22.32 -9.06
C THR A 347 -0.21 -21.94 -9.19
N HIS A 348 0.60 -22.15 -8.16
CA HIS A 348 2.05 -21.92 -8.25
C HIS A 348 2.69 -22.70 -9.42
N LYS A 349 2.18 -23.90 -9.72
CA LYS A 349 2.66 -24.70 -10.85
C LYS A 349 2.34 -24.07 -12.20
N THR A 350 1.12 -23.55 -12.39
CA THR A 350 0.74 -22.87 -13.64
C THR A 350 1.49 -21.54 -13.78
N ILE A 351 1.62 -20.78 -12.71
CA ILE A 351 2.43 -19.55 -12.69
C ILE A 351 3.86 -19.86 -13.13
N LYS A 352 4.51 -20.87 -12.53
CA LYS A 352 5.86 -21.28 -12.90
C LYS A 352 6.00 -21.57 -14.41
N ASN A 353 5.07 -22.34 -14.97
CA ASN A 353 5.15 -22.79 -16.35
C ASN A 353 4.86 -21.68 -17.37
N GLU A 354 3.98 -20.74 -17.04
CA GLU A 354 3.53 -19.71 -17.97
C GLU A 354 4.31 -18.40 -17.86
N MET A 355 4.85 -18.10 -16.69
CA MET A 355 5.50 -16.82 -16.43
C MET A 355 7.00 -16.82 -16.80
N PHE A 356 7.75 -17.85 -16.44
CA PHE A 356 9.23 -17.83 -16.54
C PHE A 356 9.74 -18.39 -17.88
N ASN A 357 9.41 -17.71 -18.96
CA ASN A 357 9.72 -18.10 -20.35
C ASN A 357 10.69 -17.12 -21.06
N ASN A 358 11.42 -16.29 -20.30
CA ASN A 358 12.37 -15.28 -20.78
C ASN A 358 11.74 -14.19 -21.66
N SER A 359 10.48 -13.88 -21.39
CA SER A 359 9.74 -12.81 -22.08
C SER A 359 8.92 -11.99 -21.09
N GLU A 360 8.17 -11.02 -21.60
CA GLU A 360 7.14 -10.36 -20.82
C GLU A 360 5.96 -11.30 -20.59
N PHE A 361 5.53 -11.40 -19.32
CA PHE A 361 4.31 -12.11 -18.98
C PHE A 361 3.09 -11.22 -19.25
N ILE A 362 2.15 -11.73 -20.03
CA ILE A 362 0.88 -11.08 -20.39
C ILE A 362 -0.23 -12.06 -20.04
N LEU A 363 -1.22 -11.57 -19.27
CA LEU A 363 -2.40 -12.32 -18.85
C LEU A 363 -3.63 -11.89 -19.66
#